data_e4107e45f0a630b63c9f5e5b2a5e6a4b
#
_entry.id   e4107e45f0a630b63c9f5e5b2a5e6a4b
#
_cell.length_a   1.000
_cell.length_b   1.000
_cell.length_c   1.000
_cell.angle_alpha   90.00
_cell.angle_beta   90.00
_cell.angle_gamma   90.00
#
_symmetry.space_group_name_H-M   'P 1'
#
loop_
_entity.id
_entity.type
_entity.pdbx_description
1 polymer ?
#
loop_
_entity_poly.entity_id
_entity_poly.type
_entity_poly.pdbx_seq_one_letter_code
_entity_poly.pdbx_strand_id
1 'polypeptide(L)'
;MEQSFCKLQYMSMWTYVYKVCLLIVAVLLPLSCSSGETIEISNQVTKERYCIQTVQTGDVLSFEWEHSFEHVLWKEFYRVTDEHTFKLFTIAVQGFGAGIPAEMDCTYRYEDGFIYMENIEGSVFKEFNWIHSQKHLKNITINDTVLIRGEELPQRAKIRLGLQRKR
;
A
#
# COMPACT_ATOMS: atom_id res chain seq x y z
N MET A 1 -59.72 -34.40 -2.60
CA MET A 1 -58.71 -34.60 -1.54
C MET A 1 -57.29 -34.86 -2.10
N GLU A 2 -57.13 -35.22 -3.38
CA GLU A 2 -55.82 -35.52 -3.98
C GLU A 2 -54.95 -34.29 -4.39
N GLN A 3 -55.56 -33.14 -4.68
CA GLN A 3 -54.78 -31.97 -5.14
C GLN A 3 -53.99 -31.27 -4.02
N SER A 4 -54.30 -31.47 -2.74
CA SER A 4 -53.60 -30.88 -1.62
C SER A 4 -52.28 -31.60 -1.29
N PHE A 5 -52.18 -32.90 -1.54
CA PHE A 5 -50.99 -33.70 -1.25
C PHE A 5 -49.82 -33.38 -2.21
N CYS A 6 -50.12 -33.13 -3.48
CA CYS A 6 -49.14 -32.85 -4.49
C CYS A 6 -48.44 -31.50 -4.27
N LYS A 7 -49.17 -30.48 -3.77
CA LYS A 7 -48.60 -29.14 -3.47
C LYS A 7 -47.62 -29.15 -2.29
N LEU A 8 -47.87 -29.95 -1.25
CA LEU A 8 -46.98 -30.05 -0.09
C LEU A 8 -45.65 -30.76 -0.42
N GLN A 9 -45.70 -31.76 -1.28
CA GLN A 9 -44.50 -32.50 -1.70
C GLN A 9 -43.60 -31.64 -2.61
N TYR A 10 -44.18 -30.80 -3.45
CA TYR A 10 -43.48 -29.88 -4.33
C TYR A 10 -42.79 -28.75 -3.53
N MET A 11 -43.44 -28.20 -2.50
CA MET A 11 -42.86 -27.20 -1.61
C MET A 11 -41.66 -27.72 -0.83
N SER A 12 -41.70 -28.98 -0.39
CA SER A 12 -40.57 -29.60 0.35
C SER A 12 -39.35 -29.82 -0.55
N MET A 13 -39.56 -30.19 -1.81
CA MET A 13 -38.49 -30.38 -2.79
C MET A 13 -37.79 -29.08 -3.15
N TRP A 14 -38.54 -27.99 -3.33
CA TRP A 14 -37.98 -26.67 -3.63
C TRP A 14 -37.15 -26.10 -2.46
N THR A 15 -37.61 -26.28 -1.23
CA THR A 15 -36.85 -25.88 -0.04
C THR A 15 -35.56 -26.68 0.13
N TYR A 16 -35.56 -27.94 -0.27
CA TYR A 16 -34.37 -28.79 -0.25
C TYR A 16 -33.36 -28.35 -1.32
N VAL A 17 -33.79 -28.12 -2.53
CA VAL A 17 -32.97 -27.61 -3.64
C VAL A 17 -32.36 -26.25 -3.30
N TYR A 18 -33.16 -25.35 -2.73
CA TYR A 18 -32.67 -24.03 -2.30
C TYR A 18 -31.58 -24.13 -1.21
N LYS A 19 -31.76 -25.00 -0.23
CA LYS A 19 -30.76 -25.24 0.82
C LYS A 19 -29.47 -25.87 0.27
N VAL A 20 -29.59 -26.80 -0.68
CA VAL A 20 -28.42 -27.40 -1.33
C VAL A 20 -27.68 -26.37 -2.21
N CYS A 21 -28.40 -25.54 -2.97
CA CYS A 21 -27.80 -24.45 -3.74
C CYS A 21 -27.09 -23.41 -2.84
N LEU A 22 -27.70 -23.05 -1.69
CA LEU A 22 -27.07 -22.16 -0.71
C LEU A 22 -25.79 -22.75 -0.11
N LEU A 23 -25.78 -24.06 0.18
CA LEU A 23 -24.58 -24.75 0.66
C LEU A 23 -23.47 -24.81 -0.39
N ILE A 24 -23.81 -25.04 -1.66
CA ILE A 24 -22.85 -25.05 -2.78
C ILE A 24 -22.27 -23.66 -3.00
N VAL A 25 -23.08 -22.60 -2.94
CA VAL A 25 -22.61 -21.21 -3.05
C VAL A 25 -21.67 -20.85 -1.89
N ALA A 26 -21.96 -21.31 -0.67
CA ALA A 26 -21.09 -21.08 0.49
C ALA A 26 -19.73 -21.81 0.39
N VAL A 27 -19.69 -22.97 -0.28
CA VAL A 27 -18.44 -23.74 -0.50
C VAL A 27 -17.63 -23.20 -1.68
N LEU A 28 -18.28 -22.50 -2.63
CA LEU A 28 -17.63 -21.90 -3.79
C LEU A 28 -17.13 -20.47 -3.56
N LEU A 29 -17.33 -19.88 -2.35
CA LEU A 29 -16.62 -18.67 -1.99
C LEU A 29 -15.12 -19.02 -1.96
N PRO A 30 -14.32 -18.50 -2.90
CA PRO A 30 -12.89 -18.76 -2.84
C PRO A 30 -12.41 -18.21 -1.50
N LEU A 31 -11.85 -19.05 -0.65
CA LEU A 31 -10.90 -18.60 0.36
C LEU A 31 -9.76 -17.98 -0.46
N SER A 32 -9.90 -16.70 -0.78
CA SER A 32 -8.81 -15.91 -1.32
C SER A 32 -7.77 -15.87 -0.21
N CYS A 33 -6.93 -16.88 -0.16
CA CYS A 33 -5.72 -16.89 0.64
C CYS A 33 -4.80 -15.87 -0.02
N SER A 34 -5.06 -14.59 0.26
CA SER A 34 -4.11 -13.52 -0.03
C SER A 34 -2.85 -13.88 0.74
N SER A 35 -1.84 -14.34 0.03
CA SER A 35 -0.48 -14.47 0.57
C SER A 35 -0.01 -13.05 0.90
N GLY A 36 -0.41 -12.57 2.08
CA GLY A 36 -0.12 -11.22 2.53
C GLY A 36 1.40 -11.04 2.61
N GLU A 37 1.88 -10.01 1.96
CA GLU A 37 3.23 -9.52 2.16
C GLU A 37 3.27 -8.65 3.40
N THR A 38 4.47 -8.42 3.93
CA THR A 38 4.68 -7.45 4.97
C THR A 38 5.75 -6.45 4.56
N ILE A 39 5.51 -5.17 4.81
CA ILE A 39 6.56 -4.16 4.86
C ILE A 39 7.26 -4.28 6.20
N GLU A 40 8.58 -4.32 6.18
CA GLU A 40 9.44 -4.24 7.35
C GLU A 40 10.32 -3.00 7.27
N ILE A 41 10.31 -2.21 8.34
CA ILE A 41 11.25 -1.10 8.55
C ILE A 41 12.22 -1.53 9.65
N SER A 42 13.51 -1.59 9.34
CA SER A 42 14.54 -2.12 10.24
C SER A 42 15.88 -1.40 10.12
N ASN A 43 16.73 -1.60 11.13
CA ASN A 43 18.12 -1.16 11.10
C ASN A 43 18.95 -2.10 10.23
N GLN A 44 19.68 -1.58 9.24
CA GLN A 44 20.52 -2.40 8.35
C GLN A 44 21.64 -3.13 9.09
N VAL A 45 22.15 -2.57 10.20
CA VAL A 45 23.30 -3.07 10.94
C VAL A 45 22.87 -3.97 12.08
N THR A 46 22.03 -3.46 12.99
CA THR A 46 21.61 -4.19 14.21
C THR A 46 20.51 -5.19 13.96
N LYS A 47 19.82 -5.09 12.81
CA LYS A 47 18.63 -5.87 12.45
C LYS A 47 17.43 -5.64 13.38
N GLU A 48 17.49 -4.63 14.22
CA GLU A 48 16.35 -4.19 15.02
C GLU A 48 15.20 -3.76 14.12
N ARG A 49 14.00 -4.24 14.42
CA ARG A 49 12.78 -3.94 13.66
C ARG A 49 12.00 -2.84 14.34
N TYR A 50 11.66 -1.80 13.60
CA TYR A 50 10.90 -0.64 14.08
C TYR A 50 9.42 -0.75 13.74
N CYS A 51 9.10 -1.29 12.56
CA CYS A 51 7.71 -1.45 12.11
C CYS A 51 7.56 -2.69 11.22
N ILE A 52 6.42 -3.36 11.36
CA ILE A 52 5.97 -4.44 10.45
C ILE A 52 4.49 -4.21 10.17
N GLN A 53 4.12 -4.13 8.90
CA GLN A 53 2.74 -3.94 8.46
C GLN A 53 2.40 -4.89 7.31
N THR A 54 1.26 -5.58 7.41
CA THR A 54 0.74 -6.39 6.29
C THR A 54 0.27 -5.48 5.17
N VAL A 55 0.64 -5.82 3.94
CA VAL A 55 0.28 -5.10 2.73
C VAL A 55 -0.16 -6.05 1.63
N GLN A 56 -0.82 -5.51 0.62
CA GLN A 56 -1.30 -6.21 -0.56
C GLN A 56 -0.81 -5.51 -1.83
N THR A 57 -0.77 -6.24 -2.94
CA THR A 57 -0.56 -5.65 -4.26
C THR A 57 -1.60 -4.56 -4.50
N GLY A 58 -1.13 -3.40 -4.94
CA GLY A 58 -1.95 -2.21 -5.15
C GLY A 58 -1.93 -1.22 -4.00
N ASP A 59 -1.52 -1.60 -2.79
CA ASP A 59 -1.35 -0.66 -1.68
C ASP A 59 -0.35 0.44 -2.02
N VAL A 60 -0.59 1.63 -1.47
CA VAL A 60 0.21 2.82 -1.73
C VAL A 60 1.08 3.12 -0.52
N LEU A 61 2.39 2.94 -0.69
CA LEU A 61 3.42 3.42 0.23
C LEU A 61 3.73 4.88 -0.10
N SER A 62 3.74 5.78 0.90
CA SER A 62 4.26 7.11 0.70
C SER A 62 5.34 7.49 1.70
N PHE A 63 6.27 8.30 1.23
CA PHE A 63 7.24 9.00 2.05
C PHE A 63 6.92 10.50 2.01
N GLU A 64 7.00 11.15 3.15
CA GLU A 64 6.94 12.61 3.25
C GLU A 64 8.17 13.10 3.98
N TRP A 65 8.90 14.03 3.36
CA TRP A 65 10.07 14.67 3.98
C TRP A 65 10.20 16.13 3.60
N GLU A 66 10.99 16.85 4.37
CA GLU A 66 11.40 18.21 4.06
C GLU A 66 12.69 18.16 3.22
N HIS A 67 12.65 18.76 2.05
CA HIS A 67 13.83 18.88 1.20
C HIS A 67 14.92 19.67 1.92
N SER A 68 16.14 19.10 2.03
CA SER A 68 17.19 19.63 2.90
C SER A 68 17.74 21.00 2.52
N PHE A 69 17.60 21.38 1.25
CA PHE A 69 18.07 22.66 0.71
C PHE A 69 16.95 23.68 0.59
N GLU A 70 15.83 23.32 -0.02
CA GLU A 70 14.72 24.25 -0.30
C GLU A 70 13.80 24.44 0.90
N HIS A 71 13.87 23.54 1.90
CA HIS A 71 12.99 23.52 3.08
C HIS A 71 11.50 23.45 2.75
N VAL A 72 11.16 22.84 1.63
CA VAL A 72 9.79 22.57 1.18
C VAL A 72 9.45 21.11 1.41
N LEU A 73 8.15 20.82 1.54
CA LEU A 73 7.70 19.44 1.65
C LEU A 73 7.77 18.74 0.30
N TRP A 74 8.21 17.50 0.37
CA TRP A 74 8.32 16.58 -0.76
C TRP A 74 7.66 15.27 -0.38
N LYS A 75 6.84 14.72 -1.28
CA LYS A 75 6.20 13.40 -1.12
C LYS A 75 6.47 12.54 -2.34
N GLU A 76 6.67 11.25 -2.12
CA GLU A 76 6.73 10.25 -3.18
C GLU A 76 5.76 9.14 -2.87
N PHE A 77 5.06 8.67 -3.90
CA PHE A 77 4.04 7.65 -3.81
C PHE A 77 4.44 6.45 -4.65
N TYR A 78 4.46 5.30 -4.03
CA TYR A 78 4.85 4.03 -4.62
C TYR A 78 3.72 3.02 -4.50
N ARG A 79 3.47 2.29 -5.57
CA ARG A 79 2.52 1.18 -5.56
C ARG A 79 3.25 -0.13 -5.27
N VAL A 80 2.73 -0.91 -4.33
CA VAL A 80 3.18 -2.29 -4.11
C VAL A 80 2.74 -3.12 -5.32
N THR A 81 3.69 -3.82 -5.95
CA THR A 81 3.43 -4.66 -7.13
C THR A 81 3.37 -6.14 -6.77
N ASP A 82 2.83 -6.97 -7.65
CA ASP A 82 2.82 -8.44 -7.54
C ASP A 82 4.22 -9.08 -7.70
N GLU A 83 5.18 -8.32 -8.24
CA GLU A 83 6.59 -8.72 -8.35
C GLU A 83 7.41 -8.47 -7.07
N HIS A 84 6.76 -8.16 -5.94
CA HIS A 84 7.41 -7.82 -4.67
C HIS A 84 8.32 -6.59 -4.76
N THR A 85 7.82 -5.55 -5.40
CA THR A 85 8.54 -4.29 -5.61
C THR A 85 7.64 -3.10 -5.34
N PHE A 86 8.26 -1.92 -5.32
CA PHE A 86 7.60 -0.63 -5.20
C PHE A 86 7.79 0.15 -6.50
N LYS A 87 6.71 0.47 -7.21
CA LYS A 87 6.74 1.29 -8.43
C LYS A 87 6.36 2.72 -8.10
N LEU A 88 7.27 3.67 -8.33
CA LEU A 88 6.98 5.11 -8.23
C LEU A 88 5.95 5.49 -9.28
N PHE A 89 4.89 6.20 -8.88
CA PHE A 89 3.86 6.66 -9.81
C PHE A 89 3.44 8.11 -9.63
N THR A 90 3.78 8.74 -8.49
CA THR A 90 3.48 10.16 -8.22
C THR A 90 4.56 10.77 -7.33
N ILE A 91 4.95 12.00 -7.64
CA ILE A 91 5.75 12.88 -6.79
C ILE A 91 4.92 14.13 -6.53
N ALA A 92 4.94 14.64 -5.29
CA ALA A 92 4.30 15.90 -4.94
C ALA A 92 5.29 16.80 -4.20
N VAL A 93 5.39 18.07 -4.62
CA VAL A 93 6.35 19.02 -4.04
C VAL A 93 5.69 20.37 -3.78
N GLN A 94 6.11 21.04 -2.70
CA GLN A 94 5.67 22.40 -2.39
C GLN A 94 6.63 23.42 -3.04
N GLY A 95 6.44 23.70 -4.32
CA GLY A 95 7.22 24.70 -5.04
C GLY A 95 8.17 24.13 -6.08
N PHE A 96 8.75 25.02 -6.88
CA PHE A 96 9.77 24.69 -7.88
C PHE A 96 11.14 25.04 -7.30
N GLY A 97 12.09 24.12 -7.35
CA GLY A 97 13.43 24.33 -6.82
C GLY A 97 14.43 23.29 -7.33
N ALA A 98 15.63 23.30 -6.74
CA ALA A 98 16.69 22.38 -7.11
C ALA A 98 16.31 20.92 -6.90
N GLY A 99 16.51 20.10 -7.94
CA GLY A 99 16.21 18.66 -7.90
C GLY A 99 14.81 18.28 -8.40
N ILE A 100 13.94 19.26 -8.69
CA ILE A 100 12.66 18.99 -9.35
C ILE A 100 12.93 18.94 -10.87
N PRO A 101 12.55 17.84 -11.56
CA PRO A 101 12.70 17.78 -13.00
C PRO A 101 11.89 18.90 -13.66
N ALA A 102 12.57 19.74 -14.48
CA ALA A 102 11.92 20.84 -15.18
C ALA A 102 10.96 20.33 -16.26
N GLU A 103 11.25 19.16 -16.83
CA GLU A 103 10.45 18.47 -17.83
C GLU A 103 10.38 16.99 -17.45
N MET A 104 9.18 16.50 -17.20
CA MET A 104 8.90 15.09 -16.96
C MET A 104 7.69 14.71 -17.80
N ASP A 105 7.73 13.54 -18.42
CA ASP A 105 6.56 12.97 -19.11
C ASP A 105 5.57 12.45 -18.06
N CYS A 106 4.68 13.35 -17.61
CA CYS A 106 3.72 13.12 -16.57
C CYS A 106 2.55 14.11 -16.66
N THR A 107 1.52 13.87 -15.88
CA THR A 107 0.40 14.82 -15.73
C THR A 107 0.66 15.73 -14.53
N TYR A 108 0.53 17.03 -14.70
CA TYR A 108 0.68 18.01 -13.62
C TYR A 108 -0.68 18.39 -13.04
N ARG A 109 -0.80 18.37 -11.72
CA ARG A 109 -1.96 18.84 -10.96
C ARG A 109 -1.51 19.73 -9.81
N TYR A 110 -2.23 20.84 -9.58
CA TYR A 110 -1.94 21.79 -8.52
C TYR A 110 -3.05 21.74 -7.49
N GLU A 111 -2.74 21.37 -6.25
CA GLU A 111 -3.71 21.25 -5.18
C GLU A 111 -3.03 21.45 -3.82
N ASP A 112 -3.69 22.18 -2.91
CA ASP A 112 -3.28 22.41 -1.51
C ASP A 112 -1.82 22.87 -1.35
N GLY A 113 -1.34 23.67 -2.29
CA GLY A 113 0.04 24.19 -2.28
C GLY A 113 1.09 23.19 -2.76
N PHE A 114 0.68 22.03 -3.26
CA PHE A 114 1.56 21.06 -3.90
C PHE A 114 1.40 21.05 -5.42
N ILE A 115 2.48 20.72 -6.07
CA ILE A 115 2.56 20.35 -7.48
C ILE A 115 2.69 18.85 -7.53
N TYR A 116 1.63 18.17 -7.99
CA TYR A 116 1.62 16.74 -8.21
C TYR A 116 2.08 16.43 -9.63
N MET A 117 3.08 15.57 -9.75
CA MET A 117 3.53 14.94 -10.98
C MET A 117 3.01 13.51 -10.97
N GLU A 118 1.94 13.26 -11.71
CA GLU A 118 1.18 12.00 -11.69
C GLU A 118 1.41 11.20 -12.97
N ASN A 119 1.09 9.91 -12.94
CA ASN A 119 1.26 8.98 -14.06
C ASN A 119 2.72 8.88 -14.53
N ILE A 120 3.64 8.95 -13.60
CA ILE A 120 5.06 8.79 -13.88
C ILE A 120 5.32 7.33 -14.27
N GLU A 121 5.96 7.09 -15.42
CA GLU A 121 6.60 5.81 -15.73
C GLU A 121 7.89 5.66 -14.93
N GLY A 122 7.70 5.60 -13.60
CA GLY A 122 8.76 5.72 -12.64
C GLY A 122 9.55 4.44 -12.42
N SER A 123 10.65 4.61 -11.70
CA SER A 123 11.56 3.54 -11.32
C SER A 123 10.89 2.53 -10.38
N VAL A 124 11.37 1.29 -10.47
CA VAL A 124 10.94 0.17 -9.63
C VAL A 124 12.02 -0.12 -8.60
N PHE A 125 11.62 -0.26 -7.35
CA PHE A 125 12.52 -0.47 -6.21
C PHE A 125 12.17 -1.79 -5.50
N LYS A 126 13.18 -2.57 -5.12
CA LYS A 126 13.00 -3.75 -4.26
C LYS A 126 12.96 -3.38 -2.78
N GLU A 127 13.71 -2.35 -2.42
CA GLU A 127 13.84 -1.85 -1.06
C GLU A 127 14.37 -0.41 -1.08
N PHE A 128 14.17 0.28 0.03
CA PHE A 128 14.73 1.60 0.28
C PHE A 128 15.76 1.53 1.40
N ASN A 129 16.89 2.18 1.18
CA ASN A 129 18.00 2.24 2.13
C ASN A 129 18.43 3.68 2.31
N TRP A 130 18.48 4.18 3.55
CA TRP A 130 18.90 5.56 3.83
C TRP A 130 19.58 5.71 5.20
N ILE A 131 20.33 6.80 5.37
CA ILE A 131 20.79 7.27 6.67
C ILE A 131 19.73 8.23 7.21
N HIS A 132 19.13 7.87 8.34
CA HIS A 132 17.95 8.56 8.85
C HIS A 132 18.26 9.95 9.42
N SER A 133 17.36 10.90 9.16
CA SER A 133 17.34 12.24 9.76
C SER A 133 15.95 12.54 10.30
N GLN A 134 15.85 12.64 11.62
CA GLN A 134 14.60 13.01 12.30
C GLN A 134 14.09 14.39 11.89
N LYS A 135 15.00 15.29 11.48
CA LYS A 135 14.62 16.63 11.00
C LYS A 135 13.88 16.58 9.66
N HIS A 136 14.35 15.71 8.75
CA HIS A 136 13.87 15.73 7.36
C HIS A 136 12.70 14.78 7.11
N LEU A 137 12.80 13.51 7.49
CA LEU A 137 11.69 12.57 7.34
C LEU A 137 10.55 12.97 8.26
N LYS A 138 9.36 13.22 7.72
CA LYS A 138 8.15 13.54 8.50
C LYS A 138 7.42 12.26 8.84
N ASN A 139 7.00 11.51 7.82
CA ASN A 139 6.31 10.23 8.02
C ASN A 139 6.46 9.29 6.82
N ILE A 140 6.15 8.02 7.07
CA ILE A 140 5.94 6.98 6.08
C ILE A 140 4.52 6.45 6.28
N THR A 141 3.74 6.35 5.20
CA THR A 141 2.34 5.89 5.29
C THR A 141 2.08 4.70 4.37
N ILE A 142 1.02 3.94 4.68
CA ILE A 142 0.36 3.00 3.76
C ILE A 142 -1.10 3.38 3.67
N ASN A 143 -1.59 3.61 2.44
CA ASN A 143 -2.97 4.00 2.18
C ASN A 143 -3.40 5.15 3.12
N ASP A 144 -2.57 6.20 3.20
CA ASP A 144 -2.72 7.38 4.05
C ASP A 144 -2.69 7.12 5.57
N THR A 145 -2.51 5.87 6.00
CA THR A 145 -2.33 5.54 7.41
C THR A 145 -0.86 5.58 7.78
N VAL A 146 -0.50 6.36 8.80
CA VAL A 146 0.89 6.50 9.26
C VAL A 146 1.40 5.17 9.80
N LEU A 147 2.47 4.67 9.19
CA LEU A 147 3.23 3.50 9.66
C LEU A 147 4.23 3.89 10.75
N ILE A 148 4.97 4.97 10.51
CA ILE A 148 6.00 5.46 11.41
C ILE A 148 6.27 6.94 11.12
N ARG A 149 6.56 7.71 12.17
CA ARG A 149 7.02 9.09 12.06
C ARG A 149 8.54 9.14 12.08
N GLY A 150 9.11 10.15 11.45
CA GLY A 150 10.56 10.33 11.44
C GLY A 150 11.17 10.45 12.85
N GLU A 151 10.47 11.07 13.79
CA GLU A 151 10.93 11.21 15.19
C GLU A 151 11.04 9.88 15.95
N GLU A 152 10.32 8.84 15.50
CA GLU A 152 10.31 7.50 16.12
C GLU A 152 11.52 6.66 15.70
N LEU A 153 12.21 7.04 14.61
CA LEU A 153 13.43 6.35 14.16
C LEU A 153 14.69 6.97 14.76
N PRO A 154 15.70 6.16 15.12
CA PRO A 154 16.93 6.68 15.70
C PRO A 154 17.70 7.59 14.72
N GLN A 155 18.11 8.77 15.19
CA GLN A 155 18.91 9.71 14.40
C GLN A 155 20.21 9.06 13.91
N ARG A 156 20.55 9.27 12.63
CA ARG A 156 21.74 8.73 11.93
C ARG A 156 21.76 7.19 11.81
N ALA A 157 20.68 6.50 12.15
CA ALA A 157 20.60 5.07 11.92
C ALA A 157 20.56 4.76 10.40
N LYS A 158 21.15 3.65 10.01
CA LYS A 158 21.05 3.11 8.66
C LYS A 158 19.74 2.30 8.59
N ILE A 159 18.74 2.84 7.93
CA ILE A 159 17.41 2.26 7.86
C ILE A 159 17.22 1.53 6.53
N ARG A 160 16.50 0.43 6.59
CA ARG A 160 15.99 -0.32 5.44
C ARG A 160 14.48 -0.43 5.54
N LEU A 161 13.77 -0.20 4.44
CA LEU A 161 12.37 -0.56 4.24
C LEU A 161 12.30 -1.53 3.06
N GLY A 162 11.64 -2.66 3.24
CA GLY A 162 11.48 -3.66 2.18
C GLY A 162 10.31 -4.59 2.41
N LEU A 163 9.91 -5.29 1.36
CA LEU A 163 8.88 -6.32 1.42
C LEU A 163 9.47 -7.64 1.93
N GLN A 164 8.70 -8.34 2.73
CA GLN A 164 8.98 -9.69 3.22
C GLN A 164 7.79 -10.59 2.90
N ARG A 165 8.06 -11.79 2.39
CA ARG A 165 7.00 -12.80 2.25
C ARG A 165 6.62 -13.33 3.63
N LYS A 166 5.32 -13.41 3.88
CA LYS A 166 4.82 -14.10 5.06
C LYS A 166 5.20 -15.58 4.93
N ARG A 167 6.04 -16.07 5.85
CA ARG A 167 6.38 -17.48 5.95
C ARG A 167 5.22 -18.28 6.53
#